data_22c858adbb3120c483217f20544a5f18
#
_entry.id   22c858adbb3120c483217f20544a5f18
#
_cell.length_a   1.000
_cell.length_b   1.000
_cell.length_c   1.000
_cell.angle_alpha   90.00
_cell.angle_beta   90.00
_cell.angle_gamma   90.00
#
_symmetry.space_group_name_H-M   'P 1'
#
loop_
_entity.id
_entity.type
_entity.pdbx_description
1 polymer ?
#
loop_
_entity_poly.entity_id
_entity_poly.type
_entity_poly.pdbx_seq_one_letter_code
_entity_poly.pdbx_strand_id
1 'polypeptide(L)'
;TPKPSSAASDVYKRQHIARVEDILPLTSGLTANARALMQSFWPGPLTLIVAKSDLIPDEVSAGLDTVGVRMPSHPIAARLIKETGRPIAAPSANISGKPSPTDASAVWDDMQGKIAGVIDGGSCGIGVESTVVDTTSAVPMILRPGGITREMLEEVLGAVEIDPALEGKGDFKPKAPGMKYRHYAPQAAMYLFEGEAISNMLPIAVSYTHLTLPTKA
;
A
#
# COMPACT_ATOMS: atom_id res chain seq x y z
N THR A 1 6.46 11.28 -27.32
CA THR A 1 5.77 11.25 -26.03
C THR A 1 6.20 9.99 -25.32
N PRO A 2 6.82 10.06 -24.12
CA PRO A 2 7.05 8.86 -23.33
C PRO A 2 5.69 8.19 -23.12
N LYS A 3 5.56 6.90 -23.44
CA LYS A 3 4.40 6.13 -23.02
C LYS A 3 4.32 6.32 -21.51
N PRO A 4 3.15 6.73 -20.93
CA PRO A 4 2.93 6.59 -19.51
C PRO A 4 3.32 5.16 -19.16
N SER A 5 4.08 4.97 -18.08
CA SER A 5 4.43 3.62 -17.67
C SER A 5 3.13 2.82 -17.65
N SER A 6 3.10 1.66 -18.29
CA SER A 6 1.92 0.79 -18.37
C SER A 6 1.34 0.47 -16.98
N ALA A 7 2.15 0.63 -15.93
CA ALA A 7 1.73 0.60 -14.54
C ALA A 7 0.77 1.73 -14.14
N ALA A 8 0.75 2.86 -14.83
CA ALA A 8 -0.14 3.98 -14.46
C ALA A 8 -1.55 3.85 -15.05
N SER A 9 -1.72 3.12 -16.16
CA SER A 9 -3.01 2.96 -16.83
C SER A 9 -3.82 1.75 -16.36
N ASP A 10 -3.16 0.71 -15.84
CA ASP A 10 -3.82 -0.56 -15.50
C ASP A 10 -3.89 -0.83 -13.98
N VAL A 11 -3.45 0.12 -13.16
CA VAL A 11 -3.39 -0.05 -11.71
C VAL A 11 -4.49 0.76 -11.04
N TYR A 12 -5.31 0.06 -10.32
CA TYR A 12 -6.25 0.56 -9.33
C TYR A 12 -5.62 1.65 -8.46
N LYS A 13 -6.13 2.89 -8.53
CA LYS A 13 -5.54 4.04 -7.85
C LYS A 13 -6.24 4.28 -6.52
N ARG A 14 -5.48 4.20 -5.42
CA ARG A 14 -6.01 4.51 -4.10
C ARG A 14 -6.32 6.00 -3.97
N GLN A 15 -7.49 6.29 -3.39
CA GLN A 15 -7.88 7.63 -3.01
C GLN A 15 -7.35 7.94 -1.60
N HIS A 16 -6.69 9.07 -1.46
CA HIS A 16 -6.24 9.56 -0.16
C HIS A 16 -7.14 10.70 0.28
N ILE A 17 -7.67 10.61 1.50
CA ILE A 17 -8.59 11.56 2.11
C ILE A 17 -7.96 12.22 3.33
N ALA A 18 -8.45 13.40 3.73
CA ALA A 18 -7.96 14.14 4.90
C ALA A 18 -8.86 13.99 6.13
N ARG A 19 -10.14 13.68 5.95
CA ARG A 19 -11.13 13.50 7.01
C ARG A 19 -11.92 12.24 6.75
N VAL A 20 -12.44 11.63 7.81
CA VAL A 20 -13.22 10.38 7.70
C VAL A 20 -14.46 10.57 6.82
N GLU A 21 -15.10 11.73 6.90
CA GLU A 21 -16.32 12.05 6.14
C GLU A 21 -16.06 12.12 4.62
N ASP A 22 -14.83 12.40 4.21
CA ASP A 22 -14.45 12.52 2.79
C ASP A 22 -14.60 11.18 2.03
N ILE A 23 -14.80 10.05 2.74
CA ILE A 23 -15.09 8.75 2.11
C ILE A 23 -16.52 8.67 1.57
N LEU A 24 -17.48 9.38 2.19
CA LEU A 24 -18.90 9.23 1.89
C LEU A 24 -19.25 9.46 0.40
N PRO A 25 -18.72 10.49 -0.27
CA PRO A 25 -18.99 10.66 -1.71
C PRO A 25 -18.28 9.64 -2.60
N LEU A 26 -17.29 8.90 -2.09
CA LEU A 26 -16.49 7.93 -2.87
C LEU A 26 -17.11 6.54 -2.88
N THR A 27 -18.04 6.25 -1.98
CA THR A 27 -18.62 4.92 -1.80
C THR A 27 -20.13 4.93 -1.97
N SER A 28 -20.68 3.87 -2.51
CA SER A 28 -22.13 3.61 -2.55
C SER A 28 -22.66 3.07 -1.21
N GLY A 29 -21.78 2.66 -0.30
CA GLY A 29 -22.13 2.19 1.04
C GLY A 29 -20.93 1.68 1.82
N LEU A 30 -20.97 1.86 3.15
CA LEU A 30 -19.96 1.35 4.09
C LEU A 30 -20.54 0.21 4.90
N THR A 31 -19.84 -0.92 4.91
CA THR A 31 -20.16 -2.04 5.79
C THR A 31 -19.86 -1.71 7.27
N ALA A 32 -20.39 -2.48 8.20
CA ALA A 32 -20.05 -2.36 9.62
C ALA A 32 -18.55 -2.61 9.84
N ASN A 33 -17.98 -3.59 9.15
CA ASN A 33 -16.55 -3.91 9.20
C ASN A 33 -15.68 -2.74 8.73
N ALA A 34 -16.04 -2.09 7.62
CA ALA A 34 -15.32 -0.90 7.13
C ALA A 34 -15.34 0.22 8.18
N ARG A 35 -16.48 0.48 8.82
CA ARG A 35 -16.60 1.52 9.86
C ARG A 35 -15.75 1.21 11.09
N ALA A 36 -15.74 -0.06 11.56
CA ALA A 36 -14.93 -0.49 12.69
C ALA A 36 -13.42 -0.31 12.40
N LEU A 37 -12.98 -0.71 11.22
CA LEU A 37 -11.58 -0.55 10.80
C LEU A 37 -11.16 0.92 10.65
N MET A 38 -12.04 1.78 10.10
CA MET A 38 -11.80 3.23 10.02
C MET A 38 -11.61 3.82 11.41
N GLN A 39 -12.48 3.46 12.35
CA GLN A 39 -12.42 3.96 13.72
C GLN A 39 -11.15 3.55 14.46
N SER A 40 -10.64 2.33 14.20
CA SER A 40 -9.49 1.78 14.90
C SER A 40 -8.15 2.18 14.28
N PHE A 41 -8.08 2.35 12.93
CA PHE A 41 -6.80 2.43 12.23
C PHE A 41 -6.64 3.67 11.34
N TRP A 42 -7.62 4.58 11.29
CA TRP A 42 -7.48 5.85 10.58
C TRP A 42 -7.37 7.03 11.54
N PRO A 43 -6.45 7.96 11.26
CA PRO A 43 -5.46 7.98 10.16
C PRO A 43 -4.34 6.96 10.36
N GLY A 44 -3.92 6.28 9.26
CA GLY A 44 -2.90 5.23 9.40
C GLY A 44 -2.55 4.49 8.12
N PRO A 45 -1.77 3.38 8.27
CA PRO A 45 -1.28 2.57 7.17
C PRO A 45 -2.29 1.49 6.74
N LEU A 46 -3.59 1.81 6.76
CA LEU A 46 -4.67 0.94 6.31
C LEU A 46 -5.36 1.52 5.08
N THR A 47 -5.47 0.72 4.02
CA THR A 47 -6.30 0.99 2.84
C THR A 47 -7.51 0.07 2.88
N LEU A 48 -8.71 0.62 2.79
CA LEU A 48 -9.96 -0.13 2.70
C LEU A 48 -10.42 -0.17 1.25
N ILE A 49 -10.79 -1.34 0.79
CA ILE A 49 -11.55 -1.51 -0.44
C ILE A 49 -13.04 -1.49 -0.08
N VAL A 50 -13.76 -0.58 -0.69
CA VAL A 50 -15.20 -0.37 -0.48
C VAL A 50 -15.93 -0.34 -1.83
N ALA A 51 -17.23 -0.55 -1.84
CA ALA A 51 -18.04 -0.39 -3.05
C ALA A 51 -17.96 1.06 -3.54
N LYS A 52 -17.60 1.27 -4.81
CA LYS A 52 -17.44 2.63 -5.37
C LYS A 52 -18.78 3.30 -5.60
N SER A 53 -18.81 4.63 -5.53
CA SER A 53 -19.91 5.44 -6.04
C SER A 53 -19.71 5.75 -7.53
N ASP A 54 -20.76 6.25 -8.17
CA ASP A 54 -20.73 6.69 -9.58
C ASP A 54 -19.80 7.90 -9.82
N LEU A 55 -19.34 8.56 -8.76
CA LEU A 55 -18.36 9.65 -8.84
C LEU A 55 -16.96 9.16 -9.17
N ILE A 56 -16.67 7.87 -8.99
CA ILE A 56 -15.36 7.29 -9.25
C ILE A 56 -15.27 6.81 -10.69
N PRO A 57 -14.44 7.44 -11.55
CA PRO A 57 -14.25 7.01 -12.92
C PRO A 57 -13.63 5.62 -13.02
N ASP A 58 -13.94 4.90 -14.09
CA ASP A 58 -13.39 3.56 -14.33
C ASP A 58 -11.86 3.55 -14.49
N GLU A 59 -11.28 4.64 -14.97
CA GLU A 59 -9.83 4.83 -15.04
C GLU A 59 -9.15 4.85 -13.67
N VAL A 60 -9.89 5.16 -12.62
CA VAL A 60 -9.41 5.13 -11.22
C VAL A 60 -9.57 3.74 -10.63
N SER A 61 -10.69 3.08 -10.89
CA SER A 61 -11.02 1.75 -10.36
C SER A 61 -10.52 0.60 -11.23
N ALA A 62 -9.87 0.89 -12.37
CA ALA A 62 -9.50 -0.11 -13.39
C ALA A 62 -10.72 -0.96 -13.84
N GLY A 63 -11.91 -0.34 -13.91
CA GLY A 63 -13.16 -0.97 -14.30
C GLY A 63 -13.79 -1.86 -13.22
N LEU A 64 -13.29 -1.83 -11.98
CA LEU A 64 -13.88 -2.56 -10.85
C LEU A 64 -15.00 -1.76 -10.20
N ASP A 65 -15.94 -2.44 -9.56
CA ASP A 65 -17.04 -1.85 -8.79
C ASP A 65 -16.62 -1.42 -7.37
N THR A 66 -15.33 -1.38 -7.13
CA THR A 66 -14.74 -1.04 -5.83
C THR A 66 -13.72 0.07 -5.95
N VAL A 67 -13.45 0.75 -4.84
CA VAL A 67 -12.41 1.79 -4.72
C VAL A 67 -11.60 1.60 -3.44
N GLY A 68 -10.28 1.77 -3.53
CA GLY A 68 -9.40 1.78 -2.37
C GLY A 68 -9.29 3.18 -1.79
N VAL A 69 -9.56 3.31 -0.50
CA VAL A 69 -9.48 4.58 0.22
C VAL A 69 -8.55 4.44 1.40
N ARG A 70 -7.73 5.46 1.63
CA ARG A 70 -6.82 5.56 2.78
C ARG A 70 -6.85 6.97 3.35
N MET A 71 -6.80 7.08 4.67
CA MET A 71 -6.54 8.33 5.38
C MET A 71 -5.12 8.30 5.95
N PRO A 72 -4.14 9.02 5.34
CA PRO A 72 -2.75 8.98 5.79
C PRO A 72 -2.57 9.71 7.13
N SER A 73 -1.68 9.20 7.98
CA SER A 73 -1.35 9.80 9.27
C SER A 73 -0.29 10.91 9.17
N HIS A 74 0.47 10.99 8.07
CA HIS A 74 1.52 11.96 7.91
C HIS A 74 0.97 13.38 7.81
N PRO A 75 1.39 14.34 8.66
CA PRO A 75 0.75 15.68 8.75
C PRO A 75 0.87 16.49 7.46
N ILE A 76 1.99 16.41 6.75
CA ILE A 76 2.16 17.11 5.46
C ILE A 76 1.21 16.53 4.41
N ALA A 77 1.11 15.21 4.32
CA ALA A 77 0.19 14.56 3.38
C ALA A 77 -1.28 14.90 3.70
N ALA A 78 -1.66 14.84 4.97
CA ALA A 78 -3.01 15.19 5.41
C ALA A 78 -3.33 16.67 5.10
N ARG A 79 -2.37 17.59 5.34
CA ARG A 79 -2.53 19.00 5.02
C ARG A 79 -2.64 19.24 3.51
N LEU A 80 -1.79 18.61 2.71
CA LEU A 80 -1.86 18.72 1.25
C LEU A 80 -3.24 18.30 0.73
N ILE A 81 -3.76 17.16 1.17
CA ILE A 81 -5.08 16.68 0.76
C ILE A 81 -6.18 17.66 1.21
N LYS A 82 -6.08 18.15 2.45
CA LYS A 82 -7.04 19.15 2.98
C LYS A 82 -7.06 20.43 2.17
N GLU A 83 -5.90 20.97 1.81
CA GLU A 83 -5.78 22.23 1.04
C GLU A 83 -6.28 22.08 -0.39
N THR A 84 -6.20 20.88 -0.99
CA THR A 84 -6.80 20.63 -2.31
C THR A 84 -8.33 20.60 -2.27
N GLY A 85 -8.93 20.38 -1.10
CA GLY A 85 -10.38 20.24 -0.93
C GLY A 85 -10.98 19.02 -1.62
N ARG A 86 -10.15 18.07 -2.08
CA ARG A 86 -10.55 16.87 -2.82
C ARG A 86 -9.68 15.68 -2.47
N PRO A 87 -10.18 14.44 -2.59
CA PRO A 87 -9.36 13.24 -2.53
C PRO A 87 -8.27 13.23 -3.59
N ILE A 88 -7.10 12.71 -3.24
CA ILE A 88 -5.96 12.60 -4.16
C ILE A 88 -5.73 11.14 -4.53
N ALA A 89 -5.82 10.83 -5.82
CA ALA A 89 -5.42 9.53 -6.36
C ALA A 89 -3.88 9.48 -6.49
N ALA A 90 -3.22 8.62 -5.73
CA ALA A 90 -1.77 8.53 -5.76
C ALA A 90 -1.25 7.09 -5.72
N PRO A 91 -0.30 6.73 -6.60
CA PRO A 91 0.51 5.52 -6.49
C PRO A 91 1.72 5.76 -5.56
N SER A 92 2.57 4.74 -5.41
CA SER A 92 3.91 4.92 -4.82
C SER A 92 4.81 5.74 -5.75
N ALA A 93 5.75 6.50 -5.16
CA ALA A 93 6.62 7.43 -5.87
C ALA A 93 7.93 6.77 -6.35
N ASN A 94 7.83 5.61 -7.00
CA ASN A 94 8.95 4.85 -7.54
C ASN A 94 8.78 4.56 -9.04
N ILE A 95 9.87 4.21 -9.69
CA ILE A 95 9.80 3.59 -11.02
C ILE A 95 9.16 2.20 -10.88
N SER A 96 8.27 1.85 -11.80
CA SER A 96 7.60 0.53 -11.80
C SER A 96 8.61 -0.62 -11.70
N GLY A 97 8.36 -1.53 -10.76
CA GLY A 97 9.24 -2.67 -10.48
C GLY A 97 10.33 -2.42 -9.42
N LYS A 98 10.60 -1.16 -9.07
CA LYS A 98 11.50 -0.83 -7.96
C LYS A 98 10.77 -0.81 -6.61
N PRO A 99 11.50 -0.98 -5.48
CA PRO A 99 10.93 -0.79 -4.14
C PRO A 99 10.32 0.60 -3.95
N SER A 100 9.31 0.70 -3.10
CA SER A 100 8.76 1.99 -2.70
C SER A 100 9.79 2.79 -1.90
N PRO A 101 10.02 4.07 -2.22
CA PRO A 101 10.99 4.90 -1.51
C PRO A 101 10.53 5.21 -0.09
N THR A 102 11.48 5.34 0.83
CA THR A 102 11.25 5.66 2.23
C THR A 102 11.70 7.08 2.62
N ASP A 103 12.33 7.79 1.71
CA ASP A 103 12.79 9.17 1.87
C ASP A 103 12.75 9.96 0.56
N ALA A 104 12.92 11.27 0.64
CA ALA A 104 12.83 12.17 -0.50
C ALA A 104 14.01 12.02 -1.48
N SER A 105 15.17 11.60 -1.02
CA SER A 105 16.34 11.41 -1.88
C SER A 105 16.12 10.25 -2.86
N ALA A 106 15.59 9.14 -2.37
CA ALA A 106 15.23 7.99 -3.21
C ALA A 106 14.14 8.34 -4.25
N VAL A 107 13.16 9.18 -3.85
CA VAL A 107 12.16 9.72 -4.81
C VAL A 107 12.83 10.58 -5.86
N TRP A 108 13.74 11.46 -5.45
CA TRP A 108 14.46 12.35 -6.37
C TRP A 108 15.28 11.57 -7.38
N ASP A 109 16.03 10.55 -6.93
CA ASP A 109 16.85 9.71 -7.81
C ASP A 109 16.03 9.00 -8.88
N ASP A 110 14.82 8.54 -8.55
CA ASP A 110 13.95 7.85 -9.48
C ASP A 110 13.17 8.81 -10.41
N MET A 111 12.80 10.00 -9.92
CA MET A 111 11.77 10.85 -10.52
C MET A 111 12.27 12.20 -11.05
N GLN A 112 13.52 12.60 -10.81
CA GLN A 112 14.05 13.88 -11.31
C GLN A 112 13.87 13.99 -12.84
N GLY A 113 13.47 15.17 -13.28
CA GLY A 113 13.17 15.43 -14.69
C GLY A 113 11.85 14.85 -15.21
N LYS A 114 11.09 14.11 -14.37
CA LYS A 114 9.80 13.51 -14.74
C LYS A 114 8.62 14.10 -13.96
N ILE A 115 8.88 14.78 -12.86
CA ILE A 115 7.87 15.41 -11.98
C ILE A 115 8.24 16.87 -11.73
N ALA A 116 7.25 17.68 -11.36
CA ALA A 116 7.43 19.11 -11.11
C ALA A 116 8.20 19.41 -9.81
N GLY A 117 8.14 18.52 -8.83
CA GLY A 117 8.81 18.70 -7.55
C GLY A 117 8.51 17.58 -6.56
N VAL A 118 9.24 17.59 -5.45
CA VAL A 118 9.05 16.69 -4.30
C VAL A 118 8.86 17.56 -3.07
N ILE A 119 7.87 17.21 -2.25
CA ILE A 119 7.72 17.78 -0.91
C ILE A 119 8.39 16.79 0.05
N ASP A 120 9.52 17.20 0.63
CA ASP A 120 10.22 16.38 1.60
C ASP A 120 9.49 16.44 2.95
N GLY A 121 8.95 15.31 3.35
CA GLY A 121 8.30 15.10 4.64
C GLY A 121 9.19 14.39 5.68
N GLY A 122 10.45 14.16 5.35
CA GLY A 122 11.35 13.31 6.12
C GLY A 122 11.18 11.81 5.79
N SER A 123 11.89 10.97 6.54
CA SER A 123 11.83 9.51 6.34
C SER A 123 10.51 8.91 6.77
N CYS A 124 10.08 7.85 6.08
CA CYS A 124 8.88 7.11 6.44
C CYS A 124 9.02 6.44 7.82
N GLY A 125 8.06 6.67 8.71
CA GLY A 125 8.04 6.03 10.04
C GLY A 125 7.71 4.53 9.97
N ILE A 126 7.00 4.10 8.91
CA ILE A 126 6.68 2.70 8.62
C ILE A 126 7.30 2.38 7.27
N GLY A 127 8.31 1.50 7.27
CA GLY A 127 9.10 1.14 6.10
C GLY A 127 8.43 0.15 5.13
N VAL A 128 7.14 -0.15 5.33
CA VAL A 128 6.35 -1.06 4.49
C VAL A 128 5.08 -0.36 3.99
N GLU A 129 4.49 -0.89 2.94
CA GLU A 129 3.24 -0.37 2.38
C GLU A 129 2.07 -0.51 3.35
N SER A 130 0.97 0.20 3.05
CA SER A 130 -0.29 0.03 3.79
C SER A 130 -0.86 -1.37 3.61
N THR A 131 -1.40 -1.94 4.67
CA THR A 131 -2.28 -3.10 4.58
C THR A 131 -3.49 -2.76 3.73
N VAL A 132 -3.90 -3.67 2.85
CA VAL A 132 -5.10 -3.50 2.00
C VAL A 132 -6.11 -4.56 2.39
N VAL A 133 -7.31 -4.12 2.80
CA VAL A 133 -8.39 -5.00 3.24
C VAL A 133 -9.64 -4.77 2.40
N ASP A 134 -10.14 -5.82 1.78
CA ASP A 134 -11.45 -5.81 1.13
C ASP A 134 -12.53 -5.98 2.21
N THR A 135 -13.41 -4.99 2.30
CA THR A 135 -14.51 -4.95 3.26
C THR A 135 -15.88 -5.11 2.59
N THR A 136 -15.91 -5.45 1.30
CA THR A 136 -17.16 -5.62 0.54
C THR A 136 -17.81 -6.98 0.76
N SER A 137 -17.04 -7.97 1.23
CA SER A 137 -17.51 -9.30 1.59
C SER A 137 -17.97 -9.39 3.05
N ALA A 138 -18.75 -10.42 3.38
CA ALA A 138 -19.23 -10.67 4.75
C ALA A 138 -18.05 -10.87 5.72
N VAL A 139 -17.03 -11.64 5.32
CA VAL A 139 -15.75 -11.75 6.03
C VAL A 139 -14.74 -10.89 5.29
N PRO A 140 -14.13 -9.89 5.94
CA PRO A 140 -13.10 -9.06 5.32
C PRO A 140 -11.87 -9.87 4.92
N MET A 141 -11.23 -9.47 3.81
CA MET A 141 -10.11 -10.21 3.23
C MET A 141 -8.88 -9.31 3.08
N ILE A 142 -7.73 -9.77 3.56
CA ILE A 142 -6.44 -9.11 3.37
C ILE A 142 -5.99 -9.38 1.93
N LEU A 143 -5.93 -8.33 1.12
CA LEU A 143 -5.44 -8.38 -0.26
C LEU A 143 -3.95 -8.06 -0.35
N ARG A 144 -3.38 -7.38 0.63
CA ARG A 144 -1.95 -7.08 0.75
C ARG A 144 -1.59 -6.89 2.21
N PRO A 145 -0.61 -7.63 2.75
CA PRO A 145 -0.08 -7.38 4.08
C PRO A 145 0.69 -6.05 4.12
N GLY A 146 0.78 -5.43 5.30
CA GLY A 146 1.46 -4.16 5.50
C GLY A 146 1.58 -3.80 6.98
N GLY A 147 1.57 -2.49 7.29
CA GLY A 147 1.79 -2.00 8.65
C GLY A 147 0.72 -2.37 9.68
N ILE A 148 -0.49 -2.77 9.26
CA ILE A 148 -1.50 -3.33 10.15
C ILE A 148 -1.48 -4.84 9.95
N THR A 149 -1.23 -5.60 11.04
CA THR A 149 -1.11 -7.06 10.98
C THR A 149 -2.48 -7.74 10.96
N ARG A 150 -2.48 -9.04 10.63
CA ARG A 150 -3.69 -9.85 10.68
C ARG A 150 -4.29 -9.90 12.09
N GLU A 151 -3.46 -10.09 13.09
CA GLU A 151 -3.87 -10.17 14.49
C GLU A 151 -4.57 -8.89 14.94
N MET A 152 -4.01 -7.71 14.57
CA MET A 152 -4.63 -6.42 14.86
C MET A 152 -6.02 -6.28 14.21
N LEU A 153 -6.17 -6.79 12.98
CA LEU A 153 -7.48 -6.78 12.29
C LEU A 153 -8.47 -7.74 12.95
N GLU A 154 -8.01 -8.94 13.36
CA GLU A 154 -8.84 -9.94 14.05
C GLU A 154 -9.30 -9.47 15.43
N GLU A 155 -8.50 -8.68 16.16
CA GLU A 155 -8.91 -8.04 17.41
C GLU A 155 -10.14 -7.13 17.23
N VAL A 156 -10.26 -6.47 16.08
CA VAL A 156 -11.38 -5.55 15.80
C VAL A 156 -12.58 -6.27 15.17
N LEU A 157 -12.32 -7.25 14.31
CA LEU A 157 -13.35 -7.86 13.44
C LEU A 157 -13.73 -9.28 13.85
N GLY A 158 -12.92 -9.93 14.68
CA GLY A 158 -13.07 -11.34 15.07
C GLY A 158 -12.53 -12.32 14.03
N ALA A 159 -12.81 -12.13 12.74
CA ALA A 159 -12.34 -13.01 11.66
C ALA A 159 -11.92 -12.21 10.44
N VAL A 160 -10.78 -12.59 9.86
CA VAL A 160 -10.23 -11.99 8.63
C VAL A 160 -9.62 -13.09 7.76
N GLU A 161 -9.96 -13.11 6.49
CA GLU A 161 -9.39 -14.02 5.51
C GLU A 161 -8.14 -13.41 4.85
N ILE A 162 -7.30 -14.26 4.27
CA ILE A 162 -6.17 -13.87 3.43
C ILE A 162 -6.49 -14.26 2.00
N ASP A 163 -6.24 -13.37 1.05
CA ASP A 163 -6.44 -13.66 -0.37
C ASP A 163 -5.58 -14.87 -0.77
N PRO A 164 -6.15 -15.95 -1.31
CA PRO A 164 -5.40 -17.13 -1.77
C PRO A 164 -4.27 -16.82 -2.76
N ALA A 165 -4.36 -15.71 -3.49
CA ALA A 165 -3.29 -15.26 -4.38
C ALA A 165 -1.98 -14.92 -3.62
N LEU A 166 -2.06 -14.52 -2.36
CA LEU A 166 -0.88 -14.26 -1.52
C LEU A 166 -0.16 -15.56 -1.10
N GLU A 167 -0.89 -16.67 -1.11
CA GLU A 167 -0.33 -18.00 -0.81
C GLU A 167 0.20 -18.73 -2.06
N GLY A 168 0.19 -18.07 -3.22
CA GLY A 168 0.65 -18.66 -4.50
C GLY A 168 -0.32 -19.70 -5.07
N LYS A 169 -1.55 -19.76 -4.59
CA LYS A 169 -2.58 -20.71 -5.00
C LYS A 169 -3.53 -20.05 -6.02
N GLY A 170 -3.32 -20.32 -7.32
CA GLY A 170 -4.28 -20.02 -8.39
C GLY A 170 -3.92 -18.84 -9.31
N ASP A 171 -4.64 -18.78 -10.44
CA ASP A 171 -4.53 -17.73 -11.45
C ASP A 171 -5.67 -16.72 -11.19
N PHE A 172 -5.39 -15.67 -10.40
CA PHE A 172 -6.41 -14.73 -9.96
C PHE A 172 -6.29 -13.38 -10.65
N LYS A 173 -7.44 -12.79 -10.99
CA LYS A 173 -7.48 -11.38 -11.39
C LYS A 173 -7.15 -10.48 -10.19
N PRO A 174 -6.19 -9.56 -10.32
CA PRO A 174 -5.82 -8.65 -9.24
C PRO A 174 -7.01 -7.81 -8.80
N LYS A 175 -7.33 -7.82 -7.50
CA LYS A 175 -8.40 -7.03 -6.90
C LYS A 175 -7.93 -5.73 -6.28
N ALA A 176 -6.60 -5.54 -6.18
CA ALA A 176 -6.00 -4.36 -5.53
C ALA A 176 -4.66 -3.98 -6.15
N PRO A 177 -4.17 -2.73 -5.89
CA PRO A 177 -2.84 -2.30 -6.30
C PRO A 177 -1.75 -3.19 -5.70
N GLY A 178 -0.77 -3.58 -6.52
CA GLY A 178 0.38 -4.38 -6.07
C GLY A 178 0.20 -5.89 -6.13
N MET A 179 -0.94 -6.40 -6.64
CA MET A 179 -1.19 -7.85 -6.77
C MET A 179 -0.82 -8.44 -8.13
N LYS A 180 -0.71 -7.61 -9.18
CA LYS A 180 -0.60 -8.09 -10.58
C LYS A 180 0.79 -8.58 -10.99
N TYR A 181 1.84 -8.15 -10.31
CA TYR A 181 3.23 -8.45 -10.67
C TYR A 181 4.06 -8.75 -9.43
N ARG A 182 5.18 -9.46 -9.63
CA ARG A 182 6.22 -9.62 -8.59
C ARG A 182 6.85 -8.23 -8.35
N HIS A 183 6.22 -7.46 -7.47
CA HIS A 183 6.69 -6.12 -7.10
C HIS A 183 7.83 -6.23 -6.09
N TYR A 184 8.75 -5.25 -6.16
CA TYR A 184 9.77 -5.02 -5.12
C TYR A 184 10.82 -6.12 -4.96
N ALA A 185 10.97 -7.01 -5.93
CA ALA A 185 12.04 -8.01 -5.86
C ALA A 185 13.40 -7.31 -6.00
N PRO A 186 14.31 -7.41 -5.03
CA PRO A 186 15.67 -6.90 -5.17
C PRO A 186 16.37 -7.65 -6.30
N GLN A 187 17.28 -6.96 -7.01
CA GLN A 187 18.10 -7.59 -8.05
C GLN A 187 19.16 -8.52 -7.45
N ALA A 188 19.58 -8.24 -6.21
CA ALA A 188 20.52 -9.06 -5.47
C ALA A 188 19.82 -10.29 -4.87
N ALA A 189 20.55 -11.40 -4.76
CA ALA A 189 20.09 -12.57 -4.03
C ALA A 189 19.93 -12.22 -2.54
N MET A 190 18.78 -12.58 -1.97
CA MET A 190 18.49 -12.36 -0.55
C MET A 190 18.36 -13.75 0.12
N TYR A 191 19.05 -13.90 1.26
CA TYR A 191 19.03 -15.11 2.06
C TYR A 191 18.40 -14.79 3.41
N LEU A 192 17.38 -15.53 3.79
CA LEU A 192 16.77 -15.46 5.12
C LEU A 192 17.38 -16.56 5.99
N PHE A 193 17.93 -16.18 7.13
CA PHE A 193 18.46 -17.11 8.12
C PHE A 193 17.58 -17.03 9.38
N GLU A 194 17.15 -18.19 9.87
CA GLU A 194 16.31 -18.31 11.06
C GLU A 194 16.99 -19.17 12.13
N GLY A 195 16.76 -18.83 13.41
CA GLY A 195 17.24 -19.62 14.55
C GLY A 195 18.78 -19.71 14.64
N GLU A 196 19.28 -20.90 14.93
CA GLU A 196 20.72 -21.17 15.10
C GLU A 196 21.55 -20.99 13.81
N ALA A 197 20.90 -20.94 12.66
CA ALA A 197 21.57 -20.68 11.38
C ALA A 197 22.24 -19.31 11.31
N ILE A 198 21.91 -18.38 12.23
CA ILE A 198 22.58 -17.07 12.36
C ILE A 198 24.08 -17.22 12.61
N SER A 199 24.49 -18.25 13.35
CA SER A 199 25.92 -18.54 13.60
C SER A 199 26.69 -18.88 12.32
N ASN A 200 26.02 -19.41 11.30
CA ASN A 200 26.59 -19.74 10.00
C ASN A 200 26.61 -18.55 9.03
N MET A 201 26.03 -17.39 9.42
CA MET A 201 26.00 -16.17 8.62
C MET A 201 27.37 -15.49 8.52
N LEU A 202 28.20 -15.59 9.56
CA LEU A 202 29.48 -14.91 9.65
C LEU A 202 30.41 -15.16 8.46
N PRO A 203 30.59 -16.39 7.97
CA PRO A 203 31.42 -16.65 6.79
C PRO A 203 30.88 -16.03 5.50
N ILE A 204 29.56 -15.91 5.39
CA ILE A 204 28.87 -15.33 4.22
C ILE A 204 28.93 -13.80 4.30
N ALA A 205 28.75 -13.22 5.49
CA ALA A 205 28.79 -11.79 5.74
C ALA A 205 30.17 -11.17 5.45
N VAL A 206 31.24 -11.91 5.68
CA VAL A 206 32.64 -11.46 5.41
C VAL A 206 32.91 -11.33 3.91
N SER A 207 32.12 -11.99 3.06
CA SER A 207 32.25 -11.91 1.59
C SER A 207 31.50 -10.73 0.96
N TYR A 208 30.66 -9.99 1.72
CA TYR A 208 29.86 -8.88 1.24
C TYR A 208 30.14 -7.60 2.02
N THR A 209 30.29 -6.48 1.32
CA THR A 209 30.65 -5.16 1.91
C THR A 209 29.51 -4.49 2.69
N HIS A 210 28.28 -4.98 2.61
CA HIS A 210 27.11 -4.40 3.31
C HIS A 210 26.20 -5.50 3.83
N LEU A 211 26.01 -5.50 5.14
CA LEU A 211 25.01 -6.32 5.83
C LEU A 211 23.91 -5.39 6.35
N THR A 212 22.72 -5.46 5.75
CA THR A 212 21.55 -4.84 6.35
C THR A 212 20.84 -5.87 7.21
N LEU A 213 20.93 -5.71 8.53
CA LEU A 213 20.10 -6.50 9.45
C LEU A 213 18.65 -5.98 9.34
N PRO A 214 17.65 -6.87 9.23
CA PRO A 214 16.27 -6.43 9.32
C PRO A 214 16.06 -5.81 10.71
N THR A 215 15.69 -4.55 10.76
CA THR A 215 15.16 -3.95 11.99
C THR A 215 13.87 -4.69 12.31
N LYS A 216 13.83 -5.32 13.49
CA LYS A 216 12.58 -5.90 14.02
C LYS A 216 11.51 -4.81 13.98
N ALA A 217 10.42 -5.11 13.27
CA ALA A 217 9.17 -4.39 13.42
C ALA A 217 8.59 -4.66 14.83
#